data_c12ce19cb6352bc13889abb02658bbaf
#
_entry.id   c12ce19cb6352bc13889abb02658bbaf
#
_cell.length_a   1.000
_cell.length_b   1.000
_cell.length_c   1.000
_cell.angle_alpha   90.00
_cell.angle_beta   90.00
_cell.angle_gamma   90.00
#
_symmetry.space_group_name_H-M   'P 1'
#
loop_
_entity.id
_entity.type
_entity.pdbx_description
1 polymer ?
#
loop_
_entity_poly.entity_id
_entity_poly.type
_entity_poly.pdbx_seq_one_letter_code
_entity_poly.pdbx_strand_id
1 'polypeptide(L)'
;MSKVYFSKKTFDFLRALGRNNNRTCFNDHRADYERHVRDPYLQFITDMQTPLAKISKHYRADPKKNGGSLFRIYRDTRFANDKTPYKTWASARFFHERRREVPAPSFYVHLQPNDCFAGGGIWAPEPPTLKKIRDFLYENPATWKKAVHGKKFRETFTFWGESLTRPPRGYDASHELIEDLKRKNFAAGVEFDQAVATSSELMPTVIATYKQIAPMNDYLCAALELEF
;
A
#
# COMPACT_ATOMS: atom_id res chain seq x y z
N MET A 1 0.19 20.99 15.24
CA MET A 1 0.38 21.74 13.97
C MET A 1 0.54 20.74 12.85
N SER A 2 -0.21 20.88 11.75
CA SER A 2 -0.06 20.04 10.57
C SER A 2 1.28 20.34 9.90
N LYS A 3 2.03 19.29 9.57
CA LYS A 3 3.42 19.36 9.08
C LYS A 3 3.45 19.07 7.59
N VAL A 4 4.23 19.83 6.84
CA VAL A 4 4.54 19.58 5.44
C VAL A 4 5.80 18.71 5.38
N TYR A 5 5.70 17.52 4.81
CA TYR A 5 6.82 16.57 4.68
C TYR A 5 7.54 16.71 3.35
N PHE A 6 6.78 16.75 2.27
CA PHE A 6 7.30 16.76 0.91
C PHE A 6 7.09 18.12 0.25
N SER A 7 7.88 18.40 -0.76
CA SER A 7 7.82 19.65 -1.49
C SER A 7 7.87 19.39 -3.00
N LYS A 8 7.74 20.45 -3.81
CA LYS A 8 7.96 20.38 -5.25
C LYS A 8 9.29 19.70 -5.61
N LYS A 9 10.35 19.92 -4.82
CA LYS A 9 11.68 19.32 -5.03
C LYS A 9 11.66 17.79 -4.95
N THR A 10 10.78 17.20 -4.13
CA THR A 10 10.58 15.75 -4.06
C THR A 10 10.18 15.19 -5.44
N PHE A 11 9.19 15.79 -6.05
CA PHE A 11 8.66 15.36 -7.33
C PHE A 11 9.56 15.74 -8.50
N ASP A 12 10.23 16.89 -8.42
CA ASP A 12 11.22 17.30 -9.43
C ASP A 12 12.41 16.33 -9.47
N PHE A 13 12.88 15.85 -8.31
CA PHE A 13 13.89 14.80 -8.23
C PHE A 13 13.41 13.50 -8.90
N LEU A 14 12.21 13.02 -8.57
CA LEU A 14 11.67 11.79 -9.16
C LEU A 14 11.47 11.91 -10.68
N ARG A 15 11.06 13.07 -11.19
CA ARG A 15 10.98 13.35 -12.63
C ARG A 15 12.36 13.35 -13.30
N ALA A 16 13.35 13.99 -12.68
CA ALA A 16 14.71 14.05 -13.20
C ALA A 16 15.33 12.64 -13.24
N LEU A 17 15.11 11.85 -12.19
CA LEU A 17 15.54 10.46 -12.14
C LEU A 17 14.88 9.61 -13.24
N GLY A 18 13.61 9.86 -13.56
CA GLY A 18 12.91 9.18 -14.65
C GLY A 18 13.52 9.47 -16.03
N ARG A 19 14.06 10.68 -16.25
CA ARG A 19 14.71 11.08 -17.51
C ARG A 19 16.12 10.51 -17.66
N ASN A 20 16.85 10.34 -16.56
CA ASN A 20 18.24 9.88 -16.53
C ASN A 20 18.45 8.77 -15.50
N ASN A 21 17.75 7.64 -15.68
CA ASN A 21 17.73 6.55 -14.72
C ASN A 21 18.97 5.64 -14.86
N ASN A 22 20.11 6.13 -14.39
CA ASN A 22 21.37 5.40 -14.37
C ASN A 22 22.17 5.67 -13.10
N ARG A 23 23.19 4.83 -12.84
CA ARG A 23 23.98 4.86 -11.61
C ARG A 23 24.81 6.14 -11.45
N THR A 24 25.40 6.64 -12.51
CA THR A 24 26.22 7.85 -12.46
C THR A 24 25.36 9.04 -12.05
N CYS A 25 24.29 9.30 -12.79
CA CYS A 25 23.37 10.39 -12.48
C CYS A 25 22.81 10.31 -11.05
N PHE A 26 22.41 9.13 -10.61
CA PHE A 26 21.90 8.98 -9.22
C PHE A 26 23.00 9.26 -8.18
N ASN A 27 24.23 8.81 -8.39
CA ASN A 27 25.32 9.04 -7.44
C ASN A 27 25.65 10.53 -7.34
N ASP A 28 25.65 11.24 -8.44
CA ASP A 28 25.89 12.69 -8.49
C ASP A 28 24.80 13.49 -7.74
N HIS A 29 23.56 12.96 -7.72
CA HIS A 29 22.39 13.59 -7.06
C HIS A 29 21.92 12.84 -5.79
N ARG A 30 22.76 11.99 -5.23
CA ARG A 30 22.42 11.20 -4.02
C ARG A 30 22.02 12.08 -2.85
N ALA A 31 22.70 13.20 -2.65
CA ALA A 31 22.36 14.14 -1.58
C ALA A 31 20.95 14.75 -1.74
N ASP A 32 20.55 15.01 -2.97
CA ASP A 32 19.17 15.49 -3.26
C ASP A 32 18.11 14.42 -2.99
N TYR A 33 18.39 13.17 -3.35
CA TYR A 33 17.53 12.03 -2.97
C TYR A 33 17.36 11.94 -1.45
N GLU A 34 18.49 11.99 -0.72
CA GLU A 34 18.47 11.89 0.73
C GLU A 34 17.66 13.04 1.34
N ARG A 35 17.94 14.27 0.94
CA ARG A 35 17.34 15.48 1.48
C ARG A 35 15.87 15.67 1.10
N HIS A 36 15.49 15.32 -0.13
CA HIS A 36 14.17 15.67 -0.68
C HIS A 36 13.20 14.48 -0.78
N VAL A 37 13.69 13.25 -0.66
CA VAL A 37 12.85 12.05 -0.76
C VAL A 37 12.97 11.18 0.49
N ARG A 38 14.18 10.66 0.77
CA ARG A 38 14.36 9.67 1.84
C ARG A 38 14.07 10.23 3.23
N ASP A 39 14.75 11.31 3.60
CA ASP A 39 14.66 11.84 4.97
C ASP A 39 13.27 12.41 5.29
N PRO A 40 12.58 13.13 4.36
CA PRO A 40 11.16 13.44 4.51
C PRO A 40 10.26 12.24 4.72
N TYR A 41 10.49 11.14 3.98
CA TYR A 41 9.72 9.91 4.15
C TYR A 41 9.97 9.24 5.50
N LEU A 42 11.21 9.20 5.97
CA LEU A 42 11.54 8.66 7.29
C LEU A 42 10.86 9.47 8.40
N GLN A 43 10.79 10.80 8.24
CA GLN A 43 10.07 11.64 9.19
C GLN A 43 8.55 11.40 9.14
N PHE A 44 7.97 11.27 7.94
CA PHE A 44 6.56 10.91 7.76
C PHE A 44 6.24 9.55 8.43
N ILE A 45 7.11 8.55 8.25
CA ILE A 45 6.96 7.24 8.88
C ILE A 45 7.07 7.34 10.40
N THR A 46 7.98 8.15 10.93
CA THR A 46 8.11 8.39 12.37
C THR A 46 6.82 8.99 12.95
N ASP A 47 6.30 10.04 12.31
CA ASP A 47 5.10 10.72 12.78
C ASP A 47 3.83 9.86 12.60
N MET A 48 3.86 8.86 11.68
CA MET A 48 2.77 7.89 11.48
C MET A 48 2.66 6.85 12.62
N GLN A 49 3.69 6.63 13.43
CA GLN A 49 3.67 5.60 14.48
C GLN A 49 2.47 5.71 15.40
N THR A 50 2.26 6.89 15.99
CA THR A 50 1.16 7.11 16.92
C THR A 50 -0.23 7.04 16.28
N PRO A 51 -0.50 7.68 15.13
CA PRO A 51 -1.79 7.54 14.45
C PRO A 51 -2.09 6.10 14.02
N LEU A 52 -1.09 5.38 13.53
CA LEU A 52 -1.24 4.00 13.09
C LEU A 52 -1.59 3.07 14.26
N ALA A 53 -0.92 3.22 15.40
CA ALA A 53 -1.20 2.44 16.61
C ALA A 53 -2.62 2.67 17.15
N LYS A 54 -3.25 3.82 16.85
CA LYS A 54 -4.67 4.09 17.17
C LYS A 54 -5.65 3.40 16.21
N ILE A 55 -5.18 2.98 15.04
CA ILE A 55 -5.98 2.20 14.07
C ILE A 55 -5.87 0.72 14.43
N SER A 56 -4.64 0.23 14.62
CA SER A 56 -4.36 -1.13 15.07
C SER A 56 -3.02 -1.19 15.82
N LYS A 57 -3.02 -1.84 16.97
CA LYS A 57 -1.81 -2.06 17.79
C LYS A 57 -0.83 -3.06 17.17
N HIS A 58 -1.26 -3.83 16.17
CA HIS A 58 -0.46 -4.86 15.51
C HIS A 58 0.31 -4.37 14.28
N TYR A 59 0.05 -3.14 13.83
CA TYR A 59 0.74 -2.57 12.69
C TYR A 59 1.93 -1.70 13.10
N ARG A 60 2.97 -1.71 12.28
CA ARG A 60 4.24 -1.03 12.56
C ARG A 60 4.58 -0.03 11.48
N ALA A 61 4.92 1.18 11.90
CA ALA A 61 5.60 2.22 11.11
C ALA A 61 7.07 2.24 11.55
N ASP A 62 7.94 1.59 10.80
CA ASP A 62 9.36 1.44 11.13
C ASP A 62 10.20 2.42 10.28
N PRO A 63 10.77 3.51 10.86
CA PRO A 63 11.51 4.53 10.13
C PRO A 63 12.96 4.15 9.83
N LYS A 64 13.31 2.86 9.83
CA LYS A 64 14.64 2.42 9.46
C LYS A 64 14.93 2.68 7.99
N LYS A 65 16.15 3.14 7.69
CA LYS A 65 16.62 3.37 6.32
C LYS A 65 16.61 2.11 5.45
N ASN A 66 16.84 0.95 6.06
CA ASN A 66 16.87 -0.35 5.39
C ASN A 66 16.00 -1.35 6.16
N GLY A 67 15.13 -2.07 5.44
CA GLY A 67 14.27 -3.11 6.03
C GLY A 67 13.11 -2.60 6.88
N GLY A 68 12.93 -1.28 6.99
CA GLY A 68 11.80 -0.63 7.63
C GLY A 68 10.59 -0.48 6.70
N SER A 69 9.76 0.53 6.98
CA SER A 69 8.55 0.81 6.20
C SER A 69 8.83 1.45 4.84
N LEU A 70 9.91 2.22 4.69
CA LEU A 70 10.30 2.84 3.43
C LEU A 70 10.83 1.81 2.45
N PHE A 71 10.26 1.77 1.25
CA PHE A 71 10.83 0.97 0.17
C PHE A 71 12.13 1.58 -0.33
N ARG A 72 13.15 0.72 -0.55
CA ARG A 72 14.40 1.15 -1.18
C ARG A 72 14.16 1.69 -2.59
N ILE A 73 14.92 2.69 -2.96
CA ILE A 73 14.86 3.32 -4.30
C ILE A 73 15.29 2.35 -5.42
N TYR A 74 16.10 1.35 -5.12
CA TYR A 74 16.59 0.38 -6.10
C TYR A 74 15.48 -0.54 -6.59
N ARG A 75 15.45 -0.79 -7.90
CA ARG A 75 14.60 -1.81 -8.52
C ARG A 75 15.26 -3.18 -8.45
N ASP A 76 14.45 -4.21 -8.37
CA ASP A 76 14.89 -5.58 -8.66
C ASP A 76 14.75 -5.81 -10.16
N THR A 77 15.86 -5.81 -10.86
CA THR A 77 15.90 -5.91 -12.32
C THR A 77 16.31 -7.29 -12.82
N ARG A 78 16.46 -8.27 -11.91
CA ARG A 78 16.95 -9.61 -12.27
C ARG A 78 16.09 -10.27 -13.35
N PHE A 79 14.78 -10.18 -13.23
CA PHE A 79 13.80 -10.77 -14.15
C PHE A 79 13.02 -9.76 -14.97
N ALA A 80 13.32 -8.47 -14.86
CA ALA A 80 12.63 -7.42 -15.59
C ALA A 80 13.24 -7.20 -16.98
N ASN A 81 12.42 -6.92 -17.99
CA ASN A 81 12.88 -6.50 -19.31
C ASN A 81 13.55 -5.12 -19.24
N ASP A 82 12.91 -4.18 -18.54
CA ASP A 82 13.47 -2.87 -18.26
C ASP A 82 14.52 -2.96 -17.15
N LYS A 83 15.79 -2.66 -17.52
CA LYS A 83 16.95 -2.73 -16.63
C LYS A 83 17.28 -1.41 -15.93
N THR A 84 16.42 -0.40 -16.00
CA THR A 84 16.63 0.85 -15.26
C THR A 84 16.75 0.56 -13.75
N PRO A 85 17.80 1.07 -13.08
CA PRO A 85 18.17 0.60 -11.75
C PRO A 85 17.35 1.19 -10.60
N TYR A 86 16.64 2.30 -10.83
CA TYR A 86 15.93 3.03 -9.79
C TYR A 86 14.44 3.13 -10.06
N LYS A 87 13.68 3.19 -8.98
CA LYS A 87 12.25 3.53 -8.99
C LYS A 87 12.08 5.03 -9.21
N THR A 88 11.09 5.43 -10.00
CA THR A 88 10.71 6.83 -10.22
C THR A 88 9.61 7.28 -9.26
N TRP A 89 9.40 6.51 -8.18
CA TRP A 89 8.46 6.75 -7.11
C TRP A 89 9.08 6.43 -5.75
N ALA A 90 8.51 6.98 -4.71
CA ALA A 90 8.80 6.65 -3.34
C ALA A 90 7.53 6.15 -2.65
N SER A 91 7.66 5.16 -1.79
CA SER A 91 6.51 4.57 -1.11
C SER A 91 6.88 3.99 0.24
N ALA A 92 5.88 3.91 1.13
CA ALA A 92 6.01 3.24 2.41
C ALA A 92 4.92 2.20 2.59
N ARG A 93 5.26 1.08 3.25
CA ARG A 93 4.34 0.04 3.67
C ARG A 93 4.38 -0.09 5.18
N PHE A 94 3.21 0.02 5.79
CA PHE A 94 3.02 -0.22 7.20
C PHE A 94 2.49 -1.63 7.36
N PHE A 95 3.29 -2.45 7.98
CA PHE A 95 3.14 -3.89 7.97
C PHE A 95 2.69 -4.42 9.33
N HIS A 96 2.00 -5.55 9.30
CA HIS A 96 1.66 -6.31 10.49
C HIS A 96 2.93 -6.84 11.18
N GLU A 97 2.97 -6.85 12.50
CA GLU A 97 4.15 -7.26 13.28
C GLU A 97 4.60 -8.69 12.96
N ARG A 98 3.66 -9.60 12.67
CA ARG A 98 3.92 -11.00 12.30
C ARG A 98 4.21 -11.22 10.82
N ARG A 99 4.50 -10.17 10.04
CA ARG A 99 4.74 -10.26 8.58
C ARG A 99 5.85 -11.23 8.14
N ARG A 100 6.73 -11.62 9.06
CA ARG A 100 7.82 -12.56 8.78
C ARG A 100 7.40 -14.01 8.94
N GLU A 101 6.33 -14.25 9.67
CA GLU A 101 5.80 -15.57 10.01
C GLU A 101 4.64 -15.94 9.09
N VAL A 102 3.76 -14.98 8.82
CA VAL A 102 2.53 -15.16 8.07
C VAL A 102 2.38 -14.03 7.04
N PRO A 103 1.95 -14.32 5.80
CA PRO A 103 1.51 -13.27 4.88
C PRO A 103 0.39 -12.46 5.52
N ALA A 104 0.54 -11.16 5.58
CA ALA A 104 -0.39 -10.28 6.27
C ALA A 104 -0.79 -9.08 5.40
N PRO A 105 -2.02 -8.55 5.53
CA PRO A 105 -2.39 -7.29 4.91
C PRO A 105 -1.51 -6.16 5.44
N SER A 106 -1.43 -5.09 4.68
CA SER A 106 -0.62 -3.91 5.05
C SER A 106 -1.37 -2.64 4.68
N PHE A 107 -0.96 -1.51 5.26
CA PHE A 107 -1.29 -0.20 4.74
C PHE A 107 -0.15 0.30 3.86
N TYR A 108 -0.47 1.13 2.87
CA TYR A 108 0.48 1.56 1.85
C TYR A 108 0.22 3.01 1.44
N VAL A 109 1.29 3.76 1.17
CA VAL A 109 1.24 5.10 0.59
C VAL A 109 2.29 5.22 -0.50
N HIS A 110 1.90 5.81 -1.62
CA HIS A 110 2.69 5.95 -2.83
C HIS A 110 2.75 7.41 -3.26
N LEU A 111 3.95 7.88 -3.57
CA LEU A 111 4.19 9.21 -4.12
C LEU A 111 5.01 9.09 -5.40
N GLN A 112 4.38 9.41 -6.50
CA GLN A 112 4.96 9.49 -7.82
C GLN A 112 4.44 10.75 -8.51
N PRO A 113 5.21 11.38 -9.42
CA PRO A 113 4.67 12.49 -10.20
C PRO A 113 3.38 12.10 -10.92
N ASN A 114 2.30 12.81 -10.62
CA ASN A 114 0.94 12.61 -11.15
C ASN A 114 0.27 11.27 -10.80
N ASP A 115 0.82 10.53 -9.83
CA ASP A 115 0.27 9.25 -9.37
C ASP A 115 0.55 9.10 -7.88
N CYS A 116 -0.29 9.73 -7.04
CA CYS A 116 -0.21 9.63 -5.59
C CYS A 116 -1.45 8.92 -5.07
N PHE A 117 -1.25 7.91 -4.22
CA PHE A 117 -2.36 7.17 -3.63
C PHE A 117 -2.03 6.58 -2.25
N ALA A 118 -3.07 6.24 -1.52
CA ALA A 118 -2.97 5.48 -0.27
C ALA A 118 -4.02 4.36 -0.24
N GLY A 119 -3.73 3.28 0.46
CA GLY A 119 -4.63 2.15 0.54
C GLY A 119 -4.13 1.06 1.49
N GLY A 120 -4.67 -0.13 1.33
CA GLY A 120 -4.28 -1.30 2.12
C GLY A 120 -4.77 -2.61 1.53
N GLY A 121 -4.46 -3.69 2.22
CA GLY A 121 -4.80 -5.05 1.80
C GLY A 121 -3.59 -5.93 1.53
N ILE A 122 -3.83 -7.00 0.77
CA ILE A 122 -2.82 -7.96 0.32
C ILE A 122 -2.70 -7.90 -1.19
N TRP A 123 -1.50 -7.55 -1.67
CA TRP A 123 -1.15 -7.54 -3.08
C TRP A 123 -0.42 -8.83 -3.47
N ALA A 124 -0.86 -9.46 -4.56
CA ALA A 124 -0.28 -10.69 -5.11
C ALA A 124 -0.01 -11.78 -4.04
N PRO A 125 -1.03 -12.20 -3.27
CA PRO A 125 -0.86 -13.27 -2.31
C PRO A 125 -0.50 -14.58 -3.02
N GLU A 126 0.39 -15.36 -2.40
CA GLU A 126 0.72 -16.70 -2.86
C GLU A 126 -0.54 -17.60 -2.88
N PRO A 127 -0.61 -18.62 -3.75
CA PRO A 127 -1.82 -19.44 -3.90
C PRO A 127 -2.40 -20.01 -2.60
N PRO A 128 -1.60 -20.49 -1.62
CA PRO A 128 -2.16 -20.97 -0.35
C PRO A 128 -2.83 -19.87 0.46
N THR A 129 -2.23 -18.67 0.49
CA THR A 129 -2.79 -17.49 1.16
C THR A 129 -4.08 -17.02 0.48
N LEU A 130 -4.07 -16.98 -0.86
CA LEU A 130 -5.24 -16.61 -1.64
C LEU A 130 -6.40 -17.60 -1.41
N LYS A 131 -6.10 -18.90 -1.28
CA LYS A 131 -7.09 -19.92 -0.96
C LYS A 131 -7.70 -19.70 0.42
N LYS A 132 -6.90 -19.47 1.47
CA LYS A 132 -7.42 -19.16 2.81
C LYS A 132 -8.37 -17.94 2.81
N ILE A 133 -7.99 -16.87 2.12
CA ILE A 133 -8.83 -15.68 2.01
C ILE A 133 -10.16 -16.00 1.31
N ARG A 134 -10.14 -16.80 0.23
CA ARG A 134 -11.34 -17.20 -0.50
C ARG A 134 -12.24 -18.12 0.31
N ASP A 135 -11.66 -19.09 1.02
CA ASP A 135 -12.42 -20.00 1.89
C ASP A 135 -13.15 -19.19 2.97
N PHE A 136 -12.44 -18.29 3.64
CA PHE A 136 -13.02 -17.43 4.67
C PHE A 136 -14.12 -16.51 4.12
N LEU A 137 -13.91 -15.96 2.91
CA LEU A 137 -14.88 -15.11 2.22
C LEU A 137 -16.13 -15.89 1.82
N TYR A 138 -15.97 -17.11 1.35
CA TYR A 138 -17.07 -18.00 1.01
C TYR A 138 -17.93 -18.35 2.22
N GLU A 139 -17.31 -18.58 3.36
CA GLU A 139 -17.98 -18.95 4.62
C GLU A 139 -18.54 -17.74 5.38
N ASN A 140 -17.96 -16.54 5.21
CA ASN A 140 -18.27 -15.33 5.98
C ASN A 140 -18.66 -14.14 5.11
N PRO A 141 -19.63 -14.27 4.17
CA PRO A 141 -19.95 -13.23 3.18
C PRO A 141 -20.52 -11.95 3.80
N ALA A 142 -21.30 -12.05 4.86
CA ALA A 142 -21.93 -10.90 5.49
C ALA A 142 -20.91 -9.91 6.08
N THR A 143 -19.86 -10.42 6.71
CA THR A 143 -18.79 -9.60 7.28
C THR A 143 -17.97 -8.92 6.19
N TRP A 144 -17.67 -9.61 5.08
CA TRP A 144 -17.02 -9.01 3.92
C TRP A 144 -17.85 -7.87 3.32
N LYS A 145 -19.16 -8.11 3.08
CA LYS A 145 -20.06 -7.06 2.59
C LYS A 145 -20.07 -5.84 3.49
N LYS A 146 -20.11 -6.05 4.81
CA LYS A 146 -20.05 -4.95 5.78
C LYS A 146 -18.76 -4.16 5.67
N ALA A 147 -17.62 -4.84 5.44
CA ALA A 147 -16.31 -4.20 5.33
C ALA A 147 -16.14 -3.39 4.04
N VAL A 148 -16.61 -3.89 2.87
CA VAL A 148 -16.23 -3.32 1.58
C VAL A 148 -17.39 -3.01 0.62
N HIS A 149 -18.62 -3.51 0.86
CA HIS A 149 -19.76 -3.25 -0.03
C HIS A 149 -20.61 -2.06 0.41
N GLY A 150 -20.29 -1.42 1.54
CA GLY A 150 -20.95 -0.21 1.98
C GLY A 150 -20.79 0.92 0.94
N LYS A 151 -21.81 1.77 0.78
CA LYS A 151 -21.83 2.88 -0.18
C LYS A 151 -20.54 3.72 -0.09
N LYS A 152 -20.17 4.15 1.11
CA LYS A 152 -19.00 4.97 1.34
C LYS A 152 -17.70 4.30 0.86
N PHE A 153 -17.50 3.00 1.12
CA PHE A 153 -16.32 2.29 0.65
C PHE A 153 -16.27 2.25 -0.87
N ARG A 154 -17.37 1.87 -1.53
CA ARG A 154 -17.44 1.75 -3.00
C ARG A 154 -17.30 3.07 -3.75
N GLU A 155 -17.71 4.18 -3.14
CA GLU A 155 -17.55 5.52 -3.72
C GLU A 155 -16.15 6.09 -3.52
N THR A 156 -15.41 5.60 -2.50
CA THR A 156 -14.08 6.11 -2.16
C THR A 156 -12.96 5.26 -2.72
N PHE A 157 -13.10 3.92 -2.69
CA PHE A 157 -12.00 3.00 -2.97
C PHE A 157 -12.20 2.21 -4.26
N THR A 158 -11.09 2.06 -4.96
CA THR A 158 -10.99 1.13 -6.10
C THR A 158 -10.16 -0.07 -5.68
N PHE A 159 -10.66 -1.29 -5.96
CA PHE A 159 -9.86 -2.48 -5.85
C PHE A 159 -8.84 -2.56 -6.99
N TRP A 160 -7.61 -2.90 -6.65
CA TRP A 160 -6.51 -2.99 -7.61
C TRP A 160 -6.22 -4.44 -8.02
N GLY A 161 -5.63 -4.56 -9.20
CA GLY A 161 -5.18 -5.83 -9.75
C GLY A 161 -6.22 -6.54 -10.58
N GLU A 162 -5.88 -7.76 -10.97
CA GLU A 162 -6.68 -8.57 -11.89
C GLU A 162 -7.68 -9.47 -11.15
N SER A 163 -8.71 -9.88 -11.89
CA SER A 163 -9.65 -10.92 -11.49
C SER A 163 -9.62 -12.09 -12.49
N LEU A 164 -10.02 -13.26 -12.05
CA LEU A 164 -10.28 -14.40 -12.92
C LEU A 164 -11.50 -14.11 -13.80
N THR A 165 -11.48 -14.58 -15.03
CA THR A 165 -12.65 -14.53 -15.94
C THR A 165 -13.73 -15.52 -15.55
N ARG A 166 -13.34 -16.68 -15.00
CA ARG A 166 -14.22 -17.76 -14.56
C ARG A 166 -14.16 -17.92 -13.03
N PRO A 167 -15.22 -18.46 -12.41
CA PRO A 167 -15.18 -18.81 -11.00
C PRO A 167 -13.95 -19.67 -10.66
N PRO A 168 -13.31 -19.43 -9.52
CA PRO A 168 -12.22 -20.28 -9.08
C PRO A 168 -12.75 -21.69 -8.77
N ARG A 169 -11.91 -22.69 -9.02
CA ARG A 169 -12.29 -24.11 -8.81
C ARG A 169 -12.63 -24.36 -7.33
N GLY A 170 -13.73 -25.06 -7.08
CA GLY A 170 -14.18 -25.44 -5.73
C GLY A 170 -15.15 -24.45 -5.08
N TYR A 171 -15.55 -23.36 -5.79
CA TYR A 171 -16.56 -22.42 -5.30
C TYR A 171 -17.77 -22.40 -6.24
N ASP A 172 -18.96 -22.30 -5.63
CA ASP A 172 -20.21 -22.22 -6.38
C ASP A 172 -20.26 -20.95 -7.22
N ALA A 173 -20.53 -21.11 -8.52
CA ALA A 173 -20.66 -20.00 -9.45
C ALA A 173 -21.84 -19.08 -9.14
N SER A 174 -22.84 -19.57 -8.42
CA SER A 174 -24.01 -18.79 -7.99
C SER A 174 -23.81 -18.06 -6.65
N HIS A 175 -22.64 -18.22 -6.02
CA HIS A 175 -22.36 -17.58 -4.73
C HIS A 175 -22.44 -16.05 -4.84
N GLU A 176 -23.10 -15.42 -3.89
CA GLU A 176 -23.38 -13.97 -3.87
C GLU A 176 -22.15 -13.06 -3.94
N LEU A 177 -20.96 -13.56 -3.58
CA LEU A 177 -19.66 -12.88 -3.66
C LEU A 177 -18.75 -13.45 -4.73
N ILE A 178 -19.28 -14.06 -5.78
CA ILE A 178 -18.47 -14.71 -6.81
C ILE A 178 -17.49 -13.74 -7.47
N GLU A 179 -17.87 -12.49 -7.66
CA GLU A 179 -16.98 -11.47 -8.23
C GLU A 179 -15.81 -11.11 -7.30
N ASP A 180 -16.01 -11.16 -5.98
CA ASP A 180 -14.92 -11.00 -5.03
C ASP A 180 -14.05 -12.25 -4.94
N LEU A 181 -14.63 -13.44 -5.04
CA LEU A 181 -13.90 -14.72 -5.10
C LEU A 181 -13.00 -14.82 -6.34
N LYS A 182 -13.36 -14.18 -7.46
CA LYS A 182 -12.53 -14.12 -8.66
C LYS A 182 -11.28 -13.25 -8.49
N ARG A 183 -11.20 -12.36 -7.48
CA ARG A 183 -10.05 -11.48 -7.29
C ARG A 183 -8.76 -12.28 -7.11
N LYS A 184 -7.67 -11.80 -7.73
CA LYS A 184 -6.30 -12.28 -7.50
C LYS A 184 -5.58 -11.46 -6.43
N ASN A 185 -6.10 -10.25 -6.15
CA ASN A 185 -5.58 -9.31 -5.17
C ASN A 185 -6.71 -8.81 -4.29
N PHE A 186 -6.44 -8.69 -3.00
CA PHE A 186 -7.35 -8.10 -2.02
C PHE A 186 -6.75 -6.80 -1.49
N ALA A 187 -6.48 -5.88 -2.40
CA ALA A 187 -5.92 -4.57 -2.12
C ALA A 187 -6.78 -3.49 -2.77
N ALA A 188 -7.05 -2.44 -2.01
CA ALA A 188 -7.83 -1.29 -2.47
C ALA A 188 -7.21 0.01 -1.99
N GLY A 189 -7.50 1.10 -2.71
CA GLY A 189 -7.01 2.41 -2.34
C GLY A 189 -7.73 3.55 -3.03
N VAL A 190 -7.28 4.75 -2.73
CA VAL A 190 -7.78 6.01 -3.25
C VAL A 190 -6.61 6.89 -3.68
N GLU A 191 -6.77 7.50 -4.84
CA GLU A 191 -5.83 8.49 -5.37
C GLU A 191 -6.05 9.85 -4.69
N PHE A 192 -5.01 10.66 -4.66
CA PHE A 192 -5.07 12.05 -4.24
C PHE A 192 -4.07 12.91 -5.05
N ASP A 193 -4.38 14.20 -5.16
CA ASP A 193 -3.53 15.11 -5.92
C ASP A 193 -2.14 15.29 -5.33
N GLN A 194 -1.13 15.51 -6.17
CA GLN A 194 0.22 15.84 -5.74
C GLN A 194 0.24 17.10 -4.84
N ALA A 195 -0.73 18.03 -5.00
CA ALA A 195 -0.89 19.18 -4.13
C ALA A 195 -1.12 18.78 -2.67
N VAL A 196 -1.91 17.73 -2.43
CA VAL A 196 -2.11 17.15 -1.08
C VAL A 196 -0.80 16.60 -0.55
N ALA A 197 -0.04 15.87 -1.38
CA ALA A 197 1.25 15.31 -0.98
C ALA A 197 2.27 16.37 -0.55
N THR A 198 2.20 17.58 -1.09
CA THR A 198 3.10 18.69 -0.79
C THR A 198 2.53 19.71 0.21
N SER A 199 1.44 19.35 0.86
CA SER A 199 0.75 20.21 1.85
C SER A 199 0.73 19.56 3.24
N SER A 200 0.18 20.29 4.19
CA SER A 200 -0.08 19.78 5.54
C SER A 200 -1.22 18.76 5.61
N GLU A 201 -1.99 18.59 4.52
CA GLU A 201 -3.13 17.68 4.44
C GLU A 201 -2.74 16.22 4.17
N LEU A 202 -1.49 15.94 3.80
CA LEU A 202 -1.05 14.58 3.49
C LEU A 202 -1.30 13.60 4.65
N MET A 203 -0.80 13.93 5.85
CA MET A 203 -0.94 13.03 7.00
C MET A 203 -2.41 12.83 7.40
N PRO A 204 -3.24 13.87 7.54
CA PRO A 204 -4.69 13.72 7.74
C PRO A 204 -5.36 12.85 6.68
N THR A 205 -5.07 13.06 5.40
CA THR A 205 -5.65 12.31 4.28
C THR A 205 -5.29 10.83 4.38
N VAL A 206 -4.01 10.50 4.58
CA VAL A 206 -3.55 9.11 4.69
C VAL A 206 -4.16 8.43 5.92
N ILE A 207 -4.24 9.10 7.07
CA ILE A 207 -4.87 8.55 8.28
C ILE A 207 -6.37 8.30 8.04
N ALA A 208 -7.08 9.23 7.40
CA ALA A 208 -8.49 9.06 7.07
C ALA A 208 -8.71 7.86 6.14
N THR A 209 -7.87 7.71 5.12
CA THR A 209 -7.86 6.56 4.21
C THR A 209 -7.66 5.25 4.98
N TYR A 210 -6.66 5.19 5.87
CA TYR A 210 -6.36 3.97 6.63
C TYR A 210 -7.49 3.59 7.59
N LYS A 211 -8.13 4.56 8.25
CA LYS A 211 -9.30 4.31 9.09
C LYS A 211 -10.48 3.73 8.30
N GLN A 212 -10.69 4.17 7.07
CA GLN A 212 -11.79 3.68 6.25
C GLN A 212 -11.50 2.29 5.64
N ILE A 213 -10.23 1.97 5.38
CA ILE A 213 -9.82 0.67 4.84
C ILE A 213 -9.56 -0.38 5.95
N ALA A 214 -9.43 0.06 7.20
CA ALA A 214 -9.17 -0.80 8.36
C ALA A 214 -10.14 -1.99 8.47
N PRO A 215 -11.46 -1.86 8.26
CA PRO A 215 -12.38 -3.00 8.31
C PRO A 215 -12.06 -4.09 7.27
N MET A 216 -11.54 -3.72 6.09
CA MET A 216 -11.08 -4.69 5.09
C MET A 216 -9.81 -5.40 5.57
N ASN A 217 -8.85 -4.67 6.12
CA ASN A 217 -7.62 -5.27 6.67
C ASN A 217 -7.90 -6.16 7.87
N ASP A 218 -8.84 -5.80 8.75
CA ASP A 218 -9.29 -6.61 9.87
C ASP A 218 -9.89 -7.94 9.37
N TYR A 219 -10.77 -7.89 8.39
CA TYR A 219 -11.33 -9.08 7.75
C TYR A 219 -10.24 -9.99 7.16
N LEU A 220 -9.26 -9.41 6.47
CA LEU A 220 -8.14 -10.17 5.89
C LEU A 220 -7.21 -10.73 6.97
N CYS A 221 -7.04 -10.04 8.10
CA CYS A 221 -6.33 -10.57 9.25
C CYS A 221 -7.06 -11.79 9.81
N ALA A 222 -8.37 -11.71 10.04
CA ALA A 222 -9.17 -12.84 10.49
C ALA A 222 -9.08 -14.05 9.56
N ALA A 223 -9.13 -13.83 8.23
CA ALA A 223 -8.96 -14.89 7.23
C ALA A 223 -7.59 -15.58 7.29
N LEU A 224 -6.60 -14.95 7.90
CA LEU A 224 -5.23 -15.45 8.01
C LEU A 224 -4.84 -15.77 9.47
N GLU A 225 -5.81 -15.86 10.36
CA GLU A 225 -5.62 -16.17 11.78
C GLU A 225 -4.67 -15.17 12.48
N LEU A 226 -4.82 -13.89 12.13
CA LEU A 226 -4.10 -12.77 12.70
C LEU A 226 -5.06 -11.86 13.49
N GLU A 227 -4.57 -11.24 14.54
CA GLU A 227 -5.24 -10.14 15.23
C GLU A 227 -5.05 -8.83 14.46
N PHE A 228 -6.07 -7.94 14.53
CA PHE A 228 -5.98 -6.62 13.90
C PHE A 228 -5.78 -5.50 14.92
#